data_b2ee30d52b83d24788e55e41d4810c52
#
_entry.id   b2ee30d52b83d24788e55e41d4810c52
#
_cell.length_a   1.000
_cell.length_b   1.000
_cell.length_c   1.000
_cell.angle_alpha   90.00
_cell.angle_beta   90.00
_cell.angle_gamma   90.00
#
_symmetry.space_group_name_H-M   'P 1'
#
loop_
_entity.id
_entity.type
_entity.pdbx_description
1 polymer ?
#
loop_
_entity_poly.entity_id
_entity_poly.type
_entity_poly.pdbx_seq_one_letter_code
_entity_poly.pdbx_strand_id
1 'polypeptide(L)'
;MEKKYFTLTYGCQMNESDTERINGQLEELGYVPAETMEEADIIIMNTCSIRQNAEEKVYGKIGEIKKLKDKNPHLLLGIAGCMAQENKGKLIERMPIIDFVIGPYHIHDLKEIVSKEDARGGHVVKTERNPHSVSDYSELRAVRKSHVFAWIPIMQGCNKFCTYCIVPYVRGRELSRSVEDISREIEGLAKEGYKEVTLLGQNVNSYGLDFRNGTDFGTLIRAIDKVDGIERVRYMTSHPRDMTFDMVDAMADSPKVARHMHLPVQHGSNEMLKKMNRGYTIEHFKELVSYVREKMPDIVLTTDLITGFPGETEEMHQETLALLKEVRFDSAYTFIYSPRNGTPAARMTDQIDEETKHRRLQELMDVENEVSFSLNQAMEGKTYPIIVEGPSKQENVWYGRTSGNKMILFPYQEGVKVGDTLEAKVEVGQTWVLKGKLV
;
A
#
# COMPACT_ATOMS: atom_id res chain seq x y z
N MET A 1 3.53 -35.33 -12.43
CA MET A 1 4.44 -34.26 -11.96
C MET A 1 3.61 -33.29 -11.16
N GLU A 2 4.14 -32.76 -10.09
CA GLU A 2 3.52 -31.76 -9.25
C GLU A 2 3.46 -30.44 -10.04
N LYS A 3 2.29 -29.81 -10.10
CA LYS A 3 2.11 -28.55 -10.85
C LYS A 3 2.69 -27.40 -10.06
N LYS A 4 3.39 -26.48 -10.73
CA LYS A 4 4.07 -25.34 -10.10
C LYS A 4 3.47 -24.02 -10.51
N TYR A 5 3.42 -23.06 -9.55
CA TYR A 5 2.99 -21.68 -9.82
C TYR A 5 4.10 -20.68 -9.56
N PHE A 6 4.06 -19.59 -10.32
CA PHE A 6 4.92 -18.42 -10.08
C PHE A 6 4.09 -17.14 -10.11
N THR A 7 4.23 -16.29 -9.09
CA THR A 7 3.48 -15.03 -9.00
C THR A 7 4.40 -13.84 -9.02
N LEU A 8 4.03 -12.82 -9.80
CA LEU A 8 4.70 -11.53 -9.88
C LEU A 8 3.76 -10.44 -9.37
N THR A 9 4.18 -9.71 -8.36
CA THR A 9 3.38 -8.61 -7.79
C THR A 9 3.98 -7.27 -8.17
N TYR A 10 3.16 -6.42 -8.75
CA TYR A 10 3.49 -5.03 -9.05
C TYR A 10 2.48 -4.13 -8.36
N GLY A 11 2.94 -3.16 -7.56
CA GLY A 11 2.04 -2.16 -7.01
C GLY A 11 2.18 -1.88 -5.53
N CYS A 12 1.06 -1.84 -4.82
CA CYS A 12 0.97 -1.46 -3.41
C CYS A 12 0.75 -2.70 -2.51
N GLN A 13 0.72 -2.48 -1.20
CA GLN A 13 0.49 -3.51 -0.19
C GLN A 13 -0.85 -4.24 -0.37
N MET A 14 -1.87 -3.57 -0.93
CA MET A 14 -3.12 -4.25 -1.27
C MET A 14 -2.89 -5.31 -2.36
N ASN A 15 -2.03 -5.05 -3.36
CA ASN A 15 -1.67 -6.06 -4.36
C ASN A 15 -0.85 -7.20 -3.74
N GLU A 16 0.03 -6.91 -2.76
CA GLU A 16 0.71 -7.98 -2.02
C GLU A 16 -0.29 -8.89 -1.30
N SER A 17 -1.25 -8.30 -0.58
CA SER A 17 -2.33 -9.05 0.07
C SER A 17 -3.21 -9.83 -0.91
N ASP A 18 -3.51 -9.25 -2.07
CA ASP A 18 -4.24 -9.95 -3.15
C ASP A 18 -3.43 -11.16 -3.64
N THR A 19 -2.09 -11.01 -3.81
CA THR A 19 -1.21 -12.11 -4.24
C THR A 19 -1.12 -13.23 -3.22
N GLU A 20 -1.08 -12.92 -1.92
CA GLU A 20 -1.11 -13.94 -0.85
C GLU A 20 -2.35 -14.84 -0.96
N ARG A 21 -3.50 -14.26 -1.33
CA ARG A 21 -4.76 -14.99 -1.55
C ARG A 21 -4.78 -15.75 -2.87
N ILE A 22 -4.22 -15.19 -3.93
CA ILE A 22 -4.01 -15.88 -5.22
C ILE A 22 -3.18 -17.14 -4.98
N ASN A 23 -2.07 -17.02 -4.25
CA ASN A 23 -1.20 -18.15 -3.92
C ASN A 23 -1.95 -19.21 -3.10
N GLY A 24 -2.73 -18.79 -2.10
CA GLY A 24 -3.54 -19.69 -1.30
C GLY A 24 -4.51 -20.54 -2.13
N GLN A 25 -5.19 -19.91 -3.09
CA GLN A 25 -6.08 -20.64 -4.00
C GLN A 25 -5.36 -21.60 -4.93
N LEU A 26 -4.16 -21.24 -5.42
CA LEU A 26 -3.33 -22.12 -6.24
C LEU A 26 -2.85 -23.35 -5.45
N GLU A 27 -2.43 -23.14 -4.18
CA GLU A 27 -2.07 -24.26 -3.30
C GLU A 27 -3.26 -25.19 -2.99
N GLU A 28 -4.46 -24.63 -2.82
CA GLU A 28 -5.68 -25.44 -2.65
C GLU A 28 -6.05 -26.24 -3.91
N LEU A 29 -5.58 -25.84 -5.10
CA LEU A 29 -5.67 -26.59 -6.34
C LEU A 29 -4.53 -27.62 -6.52
N GLY A 30 -3.63 -27.72 -5.54
CA GLY A 30 -2.50 -28.65 -5.55
C GLY A 30 -1.27 -28.15 -6.33
N TYR A 31 -1.20 -26.85 -6.62
CA TYR A 31 0.03 -26.26 -7.13
C TYR A 31 1.00 -25.97 -5.98
N VAL A 32 2.30 -26.07 -6.26
CA VAL A 32 3.36 -25.67 -5.33
C VAL A 32 4.14 -24.49 -5.90
N PRO A 33 4.78 -23.66 -5.07
CA PRO A 33 5.56 -22.53 -5.55
C PRO A 33 6.76 -22.99 -6.40
N ALA A 34 6.99 -22.33 -7.53
CA ALA A 34 8.19 -22.48 -8.34
C ALA A 34 9.28 -21.50 -7.87
N GLU A 35 10.52 -21.89 -7.98
CA GLU A 35 11.65 -20.98 -7.70
C GLU A 35 11.88 -20.00 -8.84
N THR A 36 11.61 -20.41 -10.08
CA THR A 36 11.77 -19.60 -11.29
C THR A 36 10.53 -19.66 -12.18
N MET A 37 10.40 -18.70 -13.10
CA MET A 37 9.29 -18.70 -14.08
C MET A 37 9.37 -19.88 -15.06
N GLU A 38 10.59 -20.35 -15.33
CA GLU A 38 10.86 -21.47 -16.27
C GLU A 38 10.28 -22.80 -15.77
N GLU A 39 10.15 -22.96 -14.46
CA GLU A 39 9.61 -24.18 -13.84
C GLU A 39 8.09 -24.16 -13.68
N ALA A 40 7.45 -23.01 -13.91
CA ALA A 40 6.04 -22.82 -13.63
C ALA A 40 5.15 -23.44 -14.72
N ASP A 41 4.03 -24.03 -14.29
CA ASP A 41 2.90 -24.42 -15.13
C ASP A 41 1.86 -23.31 -15.23
N ILE A 42 1.85 -22.39 -14.28
CA ILE A 42 1.02 -21.19 -14.27
C ILE A 42 1.81 -19.98 -13.74
N ILE A 43 1.75 -18.88 -14.48
CA ILE A 43 2.29 -17.59 -14.05
C ILE A 43 1.14 -16.61 -13.90
N ILE A 44 1.05 -15.93 -12.74
CA ILE A 44 0.07 -14.87 -12.51
C ILE A 44 0.79 -13.57 -12.19
N MET A 45 0.48 -12.52 -12.95
CA MET A 45 0.98 -11.17 -12.73
C MET A 45 -0.11 -10.33 -12.09
N ASN A 46 0.03 -10.02 -10.80
CA ASN A 46 -0.86 -9.09 -10.10
C ASN A 46 -0.35 -7.66 -10.28
N THR A 47 -1.15 -6.82 -10.90
CA THR A 47 -0.71 -5.58 -11.55
C THR A 47 -1.43 -4.34 -11.03
N CYS A 48 -0.74 -3.20 -11.07
CA CYS A 48 -1.22 -1.91 -10.59
C CYS A 48 -1.40 -0.91 -11.74
N SER A 49 -2.41 -0.05 -11.66
CA SER A 49 -2.66 1.06 -12.60
C SER A 49 -2.19 2.43 -12.07
N ILE A 50 -1.59 2.48 -10.88
CA ILE A 50 -1.26 3.76 -10.24
C ILE A 50 0.04 4.36 -10.80
N ARG A 51 0.95 3.54 -11.34
CA ARG A 51 2.27 3.99 -11.82
C ARG A 51 2.49 3.57 -13.28
N GLN A 52 2.71 4.55 -14.17
CA GLN A 52 2.94 4.29 -15.60
C GLN A 52 4.14 3.37 -15.85
N ASN A 53 5.24 3.58 -15.14
CA ASN A 53 6.42 2.71 -15.24
C ASN A 53 6.14 1.26 -14.82
N ALA A 54 5.06 0.99 -14.09
CA ALA A 54 4.65 -0.38 -13.75
C ALA A 54 4.01 -1.08 -14.96
N GLU A 55 3.23 -0.37 -15.77
CA GLU A 55 2.61 -0.95 -16.98
C GLU A 55 3.65 -1.35 -18.03
N GLU A 56 4.64 -0.48 -18.29
CA GLU A 56 5.72 -0.81 -19.24
C GLU A 56 6.52 -2.04 -18.80
N LYS A 57 6.83 -2.15 -17.51
CA LYS A 57 7.49 -3.33 -16.94
C LYS A 57 6.65 -4.58 -17.09
N VAL A 58 5.32 -4.48 -16.93
CA VAL A 58 4.39 -5.61 -17.14
C VAL A 58 4.44 -6.07 -18.60
N TYR A 59 4.35 -5.17 -19.58
CA TYR A 59 4.43 -5.55 -21.00
C TYR A 59 5.79 -6.16 -21.35
N GLY A 60 6.90 -5.61 -20.83
CA GLY A 60 8.23 -6.20 -21.00
C GLY A 60 8.29 -7.63 -20.47
N LYS A 61 7.75 -7.87 -19.27
CA LYS A 61 7.73 -9.19 -18.64
C LYS A 61 6.83 -10.18 -19.40
N ILE A 62 5.68 -9.75 -19.95
CA ILE A 62 4.85 -10.58 -20.81
C ILE A 62 5.64 -11.04 -22.07
N GLY A 63 6.50 -10.16 -22.62
CA GLY A 63 7.38 -10.52 -23.73
C GLY A 63 8.42 -11.61 -23.37
N GLU A 64 8.92 -11.63 -22.13
CA GLU A 64 9.78 -12.70 -21.63
C GLU A 64 9.00 -14.02 -21.48
N ILE A 65 7.80 -13.95 -20.87
CA ILE A 65 6.93 -15.12 -20.66
C ILE A 65 6.49 -15.73 -21.99
N LYS A 66 6.33 -14.93 -23.05
CA LYS A 66 6.06 -15.44 -24.39
C LYS A 66 7.09 -16.46 -24.83
N LYS A 67 8.38 -16.21 -24.60
CA LYS A 67 9.46 -17.13 -24.94
C LYS A 67 9.39 -18.45 -24.15
N LEU A 68 8.87 -18.40 -22.92
CA LEU A 68 8.63 -19.59 -22.10
C LEU A 68 7.44 -20.37 -22.62
N LYS A 69 6.35 -19.69 -22.99
CA LYS A 69 5.15 -20.30 -23.56
C LYS A 69 5.40 -20.93 -24.93
N ASP A 70 6.29 -20.36 -25.73
CA ASP A 70 6.74 -20.96 -27.01
C ASP A 70 7.46 -22.32 -26.78
N LYS A 71 8.14 -22.52 -25.62
CA LYS A 71 8.77 -23.77 -25.23
C LYS A 71 7.83 -24.74 -24.50
N ASN A 72 6.89 -24.20 -23.71
CA ASN A 72 5.87 -24.93 -22.97
C ASN A 72 4.47 -24.39 -23.33
N PRO A 73 3.80 -24.88 -24.36
CA PRO A 73 2.47 -24.43 -24.76
C PRO A 73 1.37 -24.63 -23.71
N HIS A 74 1.63 -25.44 -22.68
CA HIS A 74 0.70 -25.69 -21.58
C HIS A 74 0.85 -24.68 -20.41
N LEU A 75 1.85 -23.79 -20.46
CA LEU A 75 2.02 -22.73 -19.49
C LEU A 75 0.81 -21.77 -19.53
N LEU A 76 0.15 -21.58 -18.41
CA LEU A 76 -0.94 -20.61 -18.27
C LEU A 76 -0.38 -19.24 -17.83
N LEU A 77 -0.86 -18.17 -18.46
CA LEU A 77 -0.55 -16.79 -18.09
C LEU A 77 -1.82 -16.04 -17.70
N GLY A 78 -1.91 -15.64 -16.43
CA GLY A 78 -2.98 -14.80 -15.91
C GLY A 78 -2.52 -13.37 -15.60
N ILE A 79 -3.35 -12.38 -15.88
CA ILE A 79 -3.16 -10.99 -15.43
C ILE A 79 -4.25 -10.65 -14.42
N ALA A 80 -3.84 -10.24 -13.24
CA ALA A 80 -4.73 -9.86 -12.14
C ALA A 80 -4.56 -8.40 -11.71
N GLY A 81 -5.49 -7.88 -10.91
CA GLY A 81 -5.38 -6.61 -10.22
C GLY A 81 -5.92 -5.39 -10.97
N CYS A 82 -5.44 -4.19 -10.61
CA CYS A 82 -5.99 -2.93 -11.09
C CYS A 82 -5.82 -2.72 -12.60
N MET A 83 -4.66 -3.09 -13.18
CA MET A 83 -4.44 -2.99 -14.62
C MET A 83 -5.36 -3.94 -15.40
N ALA A 84 -5.59 -5.14 -14.86
CA ALA A 84 -6.58 -6.08 -15.42
C ALA A 84 -7.98 -5.47 -15.45
N GLN A 85 -8.38 -4.82 -14.35
CA GLN A 85 -9.67 -4.15 -14.22
C GLN A 85 -9.82 -2.95 -15.16
N GLU A 86 -8.75 -2.17 -15.37
CA GLU A 86 -8.76 -0.99 -16.24
C GLU A 86 -8.83 -1.37 -17.71
N ASN A 87 -7.95 -2.27 -18.14
CA ASN A 87 -7.76 -2.61 -19.55
C ASN A 87 -8.69 -3.73 -20.05
N LYS A 88 -9.19 -4.59 -19.15
CA LYS A 88 -10.14 -5.67 -19.47
C LYS A 88 -9.67 -6.55 -20.64
N GLY A 89 -10.57 -6.86 -21.58
CA GLY A 89 -10.28 -7.67 -22.76
C GLY A 89 -9.23 -7.08 -23.73
N LYS A 90 -8.98 -5.76 -23.66
CA LYS A 90 -7.94 -5.12 -24.49
C LYS A 90 -6.53 -5.66 -24.21
N LEU A 91 -6.29 -6.19 -23.01
CA LEU A 91 -5.02 -6.85 -22.68
C LEU A 91 -4.80 -8.07 -23.56
N ILE A 92 -5.82 -8.90 -23.76
CA ILE A 92 -5.77 -10.08 -24.60
C ILE A 92 -5.65 -9.71 -26.07
N GLU A 93 -6.41 -8.69 -26.54
CA GLU A 93 -6.31 -8.18 -27.92
C GLU A 93 -4.87 -7.73 -28.25
N ARG A 94 -4.20 -7.04 -27.29
CA ARG A 94 -2.83 -6.58 -27.45
C ARG A 94 -1.79 -7.70 -27.28
N MET A 95 -2.05 -8.63 -26.37
CA MET A 95 -1.14 -9.73 -25.99
C MET A 95 -1.90 -11.07 -25.95
N PRO A 96 -2.12 -11.72 -27.11
CA PRO A 96 -2.93 -12.95 -27.21
C PRO A 96 -2.38 -14.17 -26.45
N ILE A 97 -1.19 -14.08 -25.89
CA ILE A 97 -0.59 -15.13 -25.03
C ILE A 97 -1.21 -15.19 -23.63
N ILE A 98 -1.98 -14.17 -23.24
CA ILE A 98 -2.66 -14.11 -21.94
C ILE A 98 -3.88 -15.03 -22.00
N ASP A 99 -3.96 -15.99 -21.09
CA ASP A 99 -5.08 -16.95 -21.04
C ASP A 99 -6.27 -16.39 -20.27
N PHE A 100 -6.03 -15.64 -19.19
CA PHE A 100 -7.11 -15.02 -18.43
C PHE A 100 -6.75 -13.66 -17.83
N VAL A 101 -7.78 -12.82 -17.64
CA VAL A 101 -7.70 -11.48 -17.04
C VAL A 101 -8.74 -11.39 -15.93
N ILE A 102 -8.31 -11.14 -14.69
CA ILE A 102 -9.18 -11.03 -13.52
C ILE A 102 -9.01 -9.69 -12.81
N GLY A 103 -10.13 -8.98 -12.60
CA GLY A 103 -10.17 -7.77 -11.78
C GLY A 103 -10.06 -8.08 -10.28
N PRO A 104 -9.83 -7.06 -9.43
CA PRO A 104 -9.71 -7.25 -7.97
C PRO A 104 -10.93 -7.92 -7.33
N TYR A 105 -12.13 -7.75 -7.90
CA TYR A 105 -13.36 -8.35 -7.40
C TYR A 105 -13.51 -9.86 -7.70
N HIS A 106 -12.66 -10.39 -8.57
CA HIS A 106 -12.76 -11.75 -9.09
C HIS A 106 -11.60 -12.65 -8.67
N ILE A 107 -10.83 -12.24 -7.66
CA ILE A 107 -9.76 -13.09 -7.12
C ILE A 107 -10.33 -14.41 -6.60
N HIS A 108 -11.51 -14.40 -5.99
CA HIS A 108 -12.20 -15.61 -5.51
C HIS A 108 -12.61 -16.57 -6.63
N ASP A 109 -12.77 -16.09 -7.87
CA ASP A 109 -13.11 -16.95 -9.03
C ASP A 109 -11.91 -17.73 -9.59
N LEU A 110 -10.68 -17.46 -9.08
CA LEU A 110 -9.45 -18.01 -9.66
C LEU A 110 -9.46 -19.55 -9.71
N LYS A 111 -9.93 -20.22 -8.66
CA LYS A 111 -10.04 -21.68 -8.62
C LYS A 111 -10.92 -22.21 -9.76
N GLU A 112 -12.06 -21.59 -9.98
CA GLU A 112 -12.98 -21.96 -11.03
C GLU A 112 -12.34 -21.77 -12.41
N ILE A 113 -11.67 -20.62 -12.64
CA ILE A 113 -11.01 -20.29 -13.90
C ILE A 113 -9.88 -21.28 -14.21
N VAL A 114 -9.03 -21.59 -13.21
CA VAL A 114 -7.87 -22.49 -13.41
C VAL A 114 -8.30 -23.95 -13.53
N SER A 115 -9.37 -24.37 -12.85
CA SER A 115 -9.88 -25.76 -12.89
C SER A 115 -10.59 -26.10 -14.17
N LYS A 116 -11.20 -25.14 -14.86
CA LYS A 116 -11.92 -25.38 -16.10
C LYS A 116 -10.94 -25.56 -17.25
N GLU A 117 -11.22 -26.54 -18.12
CA GLU A 117 -10.52 -26.70 -19.40
C GLU A 117 -10.63 -25.45 -20.27
N ASP A 118 -11.61 -24.59 -20.02
CA ASP A 118 -11.85 -23.29 -20.68
C ASP A 118 -10.64 -22.34 -20.61
N ALA A 119 -9.84 -22.39 -19.54
CA ALA A 119 -8.59 -21.62 -19.44
C ALA A 119 -7.54 -22.06 -20.48
N ARG A 120 -7.62 -23.28 -20.98
CA ARG A 120 -6.70 -23.86 -21.98
C ARG A 120 -7.18 -23.74 -23.41
N GLY A 121 -8.45 -23.41 -23.62
CA GLY A 121 -9.08 -23.37 -24.97
C GLY A 121 -9.68 -22.01 -25.35
N GLY A 122 -9.73 -21.04 -24.44
CA GLY A 122 -10.31 -19.72 -24.68
C GLY A 122 -9.83 -18.69 -23.69
N HIS A 123 -9.92 -17.42 -24.08
CA HIS A 123 -9.55 -16.31 -23.20
C HIS A 123 -10.68 -16.04 -22.20
N VAL A 124 -10.36 -16.00 -20.90
CA VAL A 124 -11.32 -15.67 -19.85
C VAL A 124 -11.08 -14.23 -19.37
N VAL A 125 -12.13 -13.41 -19.34
CA VAL A 125 -12.10 -12.04 -18.80
C VAL A 125 -13.19 -11.91 -17.74
N LYS A 126 -12.77 -11.73 -16.49
CA LYS A 126 -13.63 -11.50 -15.32
C LYS A 126 -13.26 -10.13 -14.71
N THR A 127 -13.99 -9.08 -15.11
CA THR A 127 -13.73 -7.69 -14.69
C THR A 127 -15.01 -6.93 -14.38
N GLU A 128 -16.15 -7.60 -14.28
CA GLU A 128 -17.40 -7.01 -13.86
C GLU A 128 -17.30 -6.54 -12.41
N ARG A 129 -17.97 -5.45 -12.09
CA ARG A 129 -18.02 -4.98 -10.71
C ARG A 129 -19.07 -5.80 -9.95
N ASN A 130 -18.63 -6.54 -8.94
CA ASN A 130 -19.53 -7.17 -7.99
C ASN A 130 -19.50 -6.39 -6.68
N PRO A 131 -20.55 -5.61 -6.35
CA PRO A 131 -20.57 -4.78 -5.14
C PRO A 131 -20.75 -5.58 -3.84
N HIS A 132 -20.84 -6.91 -3.89
CA HIS A 132 -21.16 -7.76 -2.74
C HIS A 132 -19.98 -8.61 -2.22
N SER A 133 -18.78 -8.50 -2.81
CA SER A 133 -17.71 -9.48 -2.61
C SER A 133 -16.64 -9.15 -1.56
N VAL A 134 -16.84 -8.16 -0.68
CA VAL A 134 -15.83 -7.89 0.39
C VAL A 134 -15.89 -8.92 1.51
N SER A 135 -17.05 -9.54 1.76
CA SER A 135 -17.18 -10.65 2.71
C SER A 135 -16.38 -11.89 2.30
N ASP A 136 -16.16 -12.09 1.00
CA ASP A 136 -15.50 -13.29 0.49
C ASP A 136 -13.96 -13.25 0.65
N TYR A 137 -13.41 -12.08 0.98
CA TYR A 137 -11.96 -11.92 1.16
C TYR A 137 -11.41 -12.66 2.38
N SER A 138 -12.18 -12.74 3.46
CA SER A 138 -11.78 -13.44 4.69
C SER A 138 -11.80 -14.96 4.55
N GLU A 139 -12.60 -15.48 3.63
CA GLU A 139 -12.71 -16.93 3.37
C GLU A 139 -11.55 -17.46 2.52
N LEU A 140 -10.81 -16.57 1.83
CA LEU A 140 -9.69 -16.96 1.01
C LEU A 140 -8.44 -17.18 1.87
N ARG A 141 -7.92 -18.40 1.84
CA ARG A 141 -6.62 -18.71 2.43
C ARG A 141 -5.55 -17.77 1.86
N ALA A 142 -4.74 -17.18 2.75
CA ALA A 142 -3.59 -16.36 2.37
C ALA A 142 -2.28 -17.11 2.64
N VAL A 143 -1.43 -17.21 1.64
CA VAL A 143 -0.04 -17.71 1.79
C VAL A 143 0.86 -16.51 2.00
N ARG A 144 1.15 -16.22 3.27
CA ARG A 144 1.89 -15.04 3.69
C ARG A 144 3.40 -15.25 3.57
N LYS A 145 4.12 -14.23 3.14
CA LYS A 145 5.59 -14.25 3.04
C LYS A 145 6.28 -14.06 4.40
N SER A 146 5.64 -13.33 5.29
CA SER A 146 6.16 -13.08 6.64
C SER A 146 5.40 -13.91 7.66
N HIS A 147 6.09 -14.33 8.73
CA HIS A 147 5.50 -14.95 9.92
C HIS A 147 5.45 -13.97 11.10
N VAL A 148 5.81 -12.71 10.89
CA VAL A 148 5.87 -11.67 11.93
C VAL A 148 4.77 -10.65 11.75
N PHE A 149 4.52 -10.21 10.50
CA PHE A 149 3.50 -9.23 10.18
C PHE A 149 2.55 -9.73 9.08
N ALA A 150 1.32 -9.25 9.10
CA ALA A 150 0.30 -9.60 8.12
C ALA A 150 -0.42 -8.37 7.57
N TRP A 151 -0.74 -8.41 6.26
CA TRP A 151 -1.60 -7.44 5.59
C TRP A 151 -3.06 -7.81 5.81
N ILE A 152 -3.84 -6.88 6.36
CA ILE A 152 -5.28 -7.08 6.65
C ILE A 152 -6.10 -6.06 5.86
N PRO A 153 -6.65 -6.42 4.69
CA PRO A 153 -7.64 -5.59 4.02
C PRO A 153 -8.86 -5.42 4.92
N ILE A 154 -9.15 -4.19 5.33
CA ILE A 154 -10.34 -3.85 6.14
C ILE A 154 -11.48 -3.33 5.30
N MET A 155 -11.15 -2.83 4.13
CA MET A 155 -12.09 -2.28 3.15
C MET A 155 -11.46 -2.25 1.76
N GLN A 156 -12.28 -2.08 0.74
CA GLN A 156 -11.82 -1.79 -0.62
C GLN A 156 -12.64 -0.66 -1.24
N GLY A 157 -12.08 -0.05 -2.31
CA GLY A 157 -12.70 1.06 -3.02
C GLY A 157 -12.51 2.40 -2.35
N CYS A 158 -12.93 3.49 -3.03
CA CYS A 158 -12.81 4.85 -2.52
C CYS A 158 -13.90 5.76 -3.11
N ASN A 159 -14.53 6.56 -2.26
CA ASN A 159 -15.60 7.49 -2.65
C ASN A 159 -15.12 8.94 -2.84
N LYS A 160 -13.78 9.19 -2.79
CA LYS A 160 -13.29 10.58 -2.80
C LYS A 160 -13.26 11.23 -4.18
N PHE A 161 -13.09 10.45 -5.24
CA PHE A 161 -13.04 10.96 -6.61
C PHE A 161 -12.08 12.14 -6.79
N CYS A 162 -10.90 12.08 -6.16
CA CYS A 162 -9.83 13.02 -6.45
C CYS A 162 -9.58 13.06 -7.96
N THR A 163 -9.44 14.25 -8.55
CA THR A 163 -9.48 14.43 -10.01
C THR A 163 -8.37 13.71 -10.78
N TYR A 164 -7.28 13.37 -10.11
CA TYR A 164 -6.13 12.62 -10.67
C TYR A 164 -6.21 11.12 -10.46
N CYS A 165 -7.16 10.62 -9.63
CA CYS A 165 -7.11 9.27 -9.10
C CYS A 165 -7.97 8.30 -9.90
N ILE A 166 -7.37 7.17 -10.31
CA ILE A 166 -8.04 6.09 -11.04
C ILE A 166 -8.74 5.08 -10.09
N VAL A 167 -8.41 5.10 -8.80
CA VAL A 167 -8.86 4.09 -7.82
C VAL A 167 -10.38 3.88 -7.81
N PRO A 168 -11.25 4.92 -7.76
CA PRO A 168 -12.70 4.71 -7.78
C PRO A 168 -13.20 3.98 -9.04
N TYR A 169 -12.44 4.06 -10.13
CA TYR A 169 -12.78 3.43 -11.41
C TYR A 169 -12.29 1.99 -11.53
N VAL A 170 -11.27 1.59 -10.79
CA VAL A 170 -10.71 0.23 -10.82
C VAL A 170 -11.04 -0.60 -9.57
N ARG A 171 -11.13 0.03 -8.38
CA ARG A 171 -11.49 -0.63 -7.12
C ARG A 171 -12.87 -0.26 -6.59
N GLY A 172 -13.67 0.47 -7.38
CA GLY A 172 -15.07 0.78 -7.10
C GLY A 172 -15.33 1.66 -5.88
N ARG A 173 -16.55 1.56 -5.36
CA ARG A 173 -17.01 2.28 -4.16
C ARG A 173 -16.46 1.65 -2.89
N GLU A 174 -16.44 2.42 -1.82
CA GLU A 174 -16.08 1.95 -0.49
C GLU A 174 -17.00 0.83 -0.04
N LEU A 175 -16.41 -0.28 0.36
CA LEU A 175 -17.04 -1.44 0.97
C LEU A 175 -16.16 -1.89 2.11
N SER A 176 -16.69 -1.86 3.33
CA SER A 176 -15.99 -2.24 4.57
C SER A 176 -16.32 -3.68 4.96
N ARG A 177 -15.35 -4.38 5.52
CA ARG A 177 -15.57 -5.65 6.21
C ARG A 177 -16.10 -5.40 7.62
N SER A 178 -16.85 -6.33 8.17
CA SER A 178 -17.37 -6.17 9.56
C SER A 178 -16.23 -6.18 10.58
N VAL A 179 -16.44 -5.50 11.70
CA VAL A 179 -15.48 -5.46 12.81
C VAL A 179 -15.19 -6.88 13.33
N GLU A 180 -16.24 -7.69 13.41
CA GLU A 180 -16.18 -9.08 13.89
C GLU A 180 -15.33 -9.97 12.98
N ASP A 181 -15.46 -9.78 11.66
CA ASP A 181 -14.72 -10.55 10.69
C ASP A 181 -13.22 -10.21 10.71
N ILE A 182 -12.89 -8.91 10.77
CA ILE A 182 -11.50 -8.43 10.90
C ILE A 182 -10.88 -8.91 12.22
N SER A 183 -11.60 -8.77 13.32
CA SER A 183 -11.12 -9.19 14.64
C SER A 183 -10.82 -10.68 14.68
N ARG A 184 -11.71 -11.51 14.10
CA ARG A 184 -11.54 -12.97 14.02
C ARG A 184 -10.28 -13.35 13.20
N GLU A 185 -10.04 -12.69 12.07
CA GLU A 185 -8.82 -12.91 11.29
C GLU A 185 -7.57 -12.56 12.10
N ILE A 186 -7.58 -11.41 12.81
CA ILE A 186 -6.45 -10.97 13.63
C ILE A 186 -6.23 -11.90 14.83
N GLU A 187 -7.29 -12.38 15.49
CA GLU A 187 -7.19 -13.40 16.56
C GLU A 187 -6.57 -14.71 16.07
N GLY A 188 -6.92 -15.12 14.84
CA GLY A 188 -6.30 -16.29 14.19
C GLY A 188 -4.80 -16.10 14.03
N LEU A 189 -4.38 -14.95 13.49
CA LEU A 189 -2.98 -14.60 13.31
C LEU A 189 -2.20 -14.51 14.63
N ALA A 190 -2.81 -13.93 15.65
CA ALA A 190 -2.20 -13.88 16.98
C ALA A 190 -1.90 -15.28 17.54
N LYS A 191 -2.82 -16.25 17.35
CA LYS A 191 -2.62 -17.65 17.74
C LYS A 191 -1.52 -18.33 16.93
N GLU A 192 -1.30 -17.92 15.67
CA GLU A 192 -0.21 -18.38 14.81
C GLU A 192 1.15 -17.73 15.15
N GLY A 193 1.16 -16.74 16.06
CA GLY A 193 2.38 -16.07 16.53
C GLY A 193 2.75 -14.80 15.78
N TYR A 194 1.87 -14.26 14.94
CA TYR A 194 2.08 -12.95 14.33
C TYR A 194 2.09 -11.85 15.39
N LYS A 195 3.01 -10.88 15.23
CA LYS A 195 3.23 -9.78 16.17
C LYS A 195 2.63 -8.46 15.70
N GLU A 196 2.60 -8.25 14.40
CA GLU A 196 2.17 -6.99 13.80
C GLU A 196 1.14 -7.25 12.71
N VAL A 197 0.09 -6.42 12.68
CA VAL A 197 -0.86 -6.36 11.57
C VAL A 197 -0.88 -4.97 10.97
N THR A 198 -1.02 -4.90 9.65
CA THR A 198 -1.19 -3.63 8.94
C THR A 198 -2.55 -3.61 8.26
N LEU A 199 -3.41 -2.69 8.70
CA LEU A 199 -4.74 -2.48 8.16
C LEU A 199 -4.64 -1.78 6.80
N LEU A 200 -5.21 -2.39 5.77
CA LEU A 200 -5.17 -1.91 4.39
C LEU A 200 -6.53 -1.45 3.90
N GLY A 201 -6.51 -0.36 3.16
CA GLY A 201 -7.63 0.20 2.41
C GLY A 201 -7.15 1.27 1.45
N GLN A 202 -8.00 1.78 0.59
CA GLN A 202 -7.67 2.93 -0.26
C GLN A 202 -7.86 4.27 0.48
N ASN A 203 -8.61 4.21 1.60
CA ASN A 203 -8.81 5.30 2.54
C ASN A 203 -9.30 4.70 3.87
N VAL A 204 -8.38 4.23 4.71
CA VAL A 204 -8.73 3.46 5.92
C VAL A 204 -9.59 4.24 6.92
N ASN A 205 -9.44 5.57 6.97
CA ASN A 205 -10.23 6.39 7.90
C ASN A 205 -11.65 6.71 7.41
N SER A 206 -12.06 6.21 6.22
CA SER A 206 -13.48 6.12 5.86
C SER A 206 -14.10 4.75 6.13
N TYR A 207 -13.37 3.84 6.80
CA TYR A 207 -13.87 2.54 7.22
C TYR A 207 -15.19 2.68 7.99
N GLY A 208 -16.17 1.85 7.65
CA GLY A 208 -17.46 1.76 8.32
C GLY A 208 -18.49 2.80 7.90
N LEU A 209 -18.10 3.87 7.17
CA LEU A 209 -19.05 4.90 6.72
C LEU A 209 -20.16 4.35 5.81
N ASP A 210 -19.88 3.27 5.08
CA ASP A 210 -20.83 2.57 4.22
C ASP A 210 -21.89 1.79 5.02
N PHE A 211 -21.63 1.40 6.26
CA PHE A 211 -22.60 0.73 7.14
C PHE A 211 -23.73 1.64 7.63
N ARG A 212 -23.51 2.94 7.71
CA ARG A 212 -24.50 3.96 8.16
C ARG A 212 -25.10 3.68 9.55
N ASN A 213 -24.36 3.02 10.43
CA ASN A 213 -24.78 2.62 11.78
C ASN A 213 -23.92 3.23 12.89
N GLY A 214 -23.02 4.16 12.54
CA GLY A 214 -22.09 4.81 13.47
C GLY A 214 -20.78 4.07 13.68
N THR A 215 -20.57 2.91 13.04
CA THR A 215 -19.26 2.24 13.02
C THR A 215 -18.27 3.07 12.20
N ASP A 216 -17.05 3.24 12.73
CA ASP A 216 -15.98 3.99 12.11
C ASP A 216 -14.61 3.33 12.35
N PHE A 217 -13.54 3.95 11.86
CA PHE A 217 -12.19 3.46 12.05
C PHE A 217 -11.76 3.44 13.53
N GLY A 218 -12.21 4.43 14.34
CA GLY A 218 -11.96 4.44 15.78
C GLY A 218 -12.61 3.25 16.49
N THR A 219 -13.82 2.89 16.10
CA THR A 219 -14.52 1.68 16.58
C THR A 219 -13.72 0.41 16.27
N LEU A 220 -13.18 0.30 15.06
CA LEU A 220 -12.33 -0.83 14.66
C LEU A 220 -11.04 -0.90 15.49
N ILE A 221 -10.35 0.23 15.67
CA ILE A 221 -9.13 0.30 16.49
C ILE A 221 -9.41 -0.17 17.92
N ARG A 222 -10.48 0.32 18.55
CA ARG A 222 -10.87 -0.10 19.93
C ARG A 222 -11.22 -1.59 20.02
N ALA A 223 -11.71 -2.19 18.93
CA ALA A 223 -11.98 -3.63 18.89
C ALA A 223 -10.69 -4.44 18.77
N ILE A 224 -9.79 -4.06 17.86
CA ILE A 224 -8.50 -4.73 17.64
C ILE A 224 -7.59 -4.62 18.88
N ASP A 225 -7.67 -3.51 19.59
CA ASP A 225 -6.88 -3.30 20.83
C ASP A 225 -7.13 -4.38 21.90
N LYS A 226 -8.30 -5.02 21.88
CA LYS A 226 -8.68 -6.09 22.78
C LYS A 226 -8.15 -7.47 22.37
N VAL A 227 -7.58 -7.61 21.17
CA VAL A 227 -7.06 -8.91 20.71
C VAL A 227 -5.69 -9.17 21.33
N ASP A 228 -5.59 -10.21 22.16
CA ASP A 228 -4.33 -10.60 22.77
C ASP A 228 -3.36 -11.21 21.73
N GLY A 229 -2.05 -11.03 21.96
CA GLY A 229 -0.98 -11.61 21.14
C GLY A 229 -0.47 -10.72 20.02
N ILE A 230 -1.23 -9.71 19.57
CA ILE A 230 -0.74 -8.68 18.65
C ILE A 230 -0.10 -7.55 19.46
N GLU A 231 1.14 -7.21 19.09
CA GLU A 231 1.93 -6.17 19.76
C GLU A 231 1.82 -4.83 19.04
N ARG A 232 1.58 -4.85 17.70
CA ARG A 232 1.53 -3.62 16.91
C ARG A 232 0.47 -3.66 15.81
N VAL A 233 -0.28 -2.56 15.70
CA VAL A 233 -1.28 -2.31 14.67
C VAL A 233 -0.84 -1.11 13.84
N ARG A 234 -0.54 -1.33 12.56
CA ARG A 234 -0.30 -0.27 11.58
C ARG A 234 -1.51 -0.09 10.69
N TYR A 235 -1.56 1.02 10.03
CA TYR A 235 -2.54 1.28 8.97
C TYR A 235 -1.90 2.08 7.84
N MET A 236 -2.45 1.94 6.64
CA MET A 236 -1.93 2.58 5.43
C MET A 236 -3.03 3.38 4.75
N THR A 237 -2.64 4.54 4.23
CA THR A 237 -3.49 5.36 3.36
C THR A 237 -4.71 5.96 4.05
N SER A 238 -4.54 7.14 4.63
CA SER A 238 -5.61 7.95 5.18
C SER A 238 -5.91 9.17 4.28
N HIS A 239 -7.00 9.87 4.59
CA HIS A 239 -7.40 11.09 3.88
C HIS A 239 -7.76 12.18 4.89
N PRO A 240 -7.15 13.39 4.82
CA PRO A 240 -7.36 14.44 5.81
C PRO A 240 -8.84 14.80 6.05
N ARG A 241 -9.67 14.78 5.00
CA ARG A 241 -11.10 15.09 5.10
C ARG A 241 -11.88 14.15 6.04
N ASP A 242 -11.47 12.90 6.15
CA ASP A 242 -12.20 11.88 6.90
C ASP A 242 -11.55 11.54 8.24
N MET A 243 -10.44 12.18 8.57
CA MET A 243 -9.80 12.03 9.87
C MET A 243 -10.55 12.88 10.89
N THR A 244 -11.16 12.24 11.87
CA THR A 244 -11.86 12.92 12.98
C THR A 244 -11.00 12.96 14.24
N PHE A 245 -11.26 13.87 15.14
CA PHE A 245 -10.57 13.95 16.42
C PHE A 245 -10.80 12.70 17.28
N ASP A 246 -12.01 12.10 17.24
CA ASP A 246 -12.30 10.84 17.94
C ASP A 246 -11.45 9.66 17.41
N MET A 247 -11.19 9.61 16.10
CA MET A 247 -10.26 8.62 15.54
C MET A 247 -8.84 8.84 16.05
N VAL A 248 -8.39 10.10 16.14
CA VAL A 248 -7.07 10.44 16.69
C VAL A 248 -6.98 10.05 18.16
N ASP A 249 -8.01 10.32 18.95
CA ASP A 249 -8.08 9.92 20.35
C ASP A 249 -8.05 8.38 20.48
N ALA A 250 -8.82 7.65 19.69
CA ALA A 250 -8.78 6.18 19.69
C ALA A 250 -7.41 5.61 19.34
N MET A 251 -6.67 6.26 18.43
CA MET A 251 -5.30 5.86 18.09
C MET A 251 -4.31 6.22 19.19
N ALA A 252 -4.48 7.37 19.83
CA ALA A 252 -3.62 7.81 20.92
C ALA A 252 -3.76 6.94 22.18
N ASP A 253 -4.99 6.54 22.48
CA ASP A 253 -5.34 5.72 23.67
C ASP A 253 -4.88 4.27 23.51
N SER A 254 -4.71 3.78 22.27
CA SER A 254 -4.28 2.41 22.03
C SER A 254 -2.76 2.25 22.22
N PRO A 255 -2.30 1.33 23.10
CA PRO A 255 -0.89 1.02 23.24
C PRO A 255 -0.34 0.23 22.04
N LYS A 256 -1.20 -0.38 21.23
CA LYS A 256 -0.82 -1.19 20.07
C LYS A 256 -0.70 -0.40 18.77
N VAL A 257 -1.46 0.70 18.63
CA VAL A 257 -1.40 1.50 17.41
C VAL A 257 -0.02 2.11 17.23
N ALA A 258 0.58 1.85 16.08
CA ALA A 258 1.89 2.33 15.71
C ALA A 258 1.95 3.88 15.72
N ARG A 259 3.02 4.44 16.25
CA ARG A 259 3.26 5.90 16.27
C ARG A 259 3.70 6.42 14.90
N HIS A 260 2.97 6.02 13.88
CA HIS A 260 3.17 6.42 12.49
C HIS A 260 1.82 6.73 11.83
N MET A 261 1.72 7.90 11.24
CA MET A 261 0.55 8.31 10.47
C MET A 261 0.97 8.75 9.07
N HIS A 262 0.44 8.06 8.05
CA HIS A 262 0.55 8.51 6.67
C HIS A 262 -0.68 9.32 6.30
N LEU A 263 -0.53 10.65 6.16
CA LEU A 263 -1.61 11.60 5.92
C LEU A 263 -1.35 12.40 4.63
N PRO A 264 -1.73 11.88 3.46
CA PRO A 264 -1.45 12.50 2.17
C PRO A 264 -2.13 13.85 1.98
N VAL A 265 -1.37 14.95 2.08
CA VAL A 265 -1.87 16.31 1.84
C VAL A 265 -2.02 16.60 0.35
N GLN A 266 -1.14 16.06 -0.46
CA GLN A 266 -1.03 16.18 -1.91
C GLN A 266 -0.49 17.52 -2.42
N HIS A 267 -0.86 18.65 -1.84
CA HIS A 267 -0.41 19.99 -2.24
C HIS A 267 -0.57 21.01 -1.11
N GLY A 268 0.24 22.07 -1.11
CA GLY A 268 0.20 23.15 -0.10
C GLY A 268 -0.75 24.29 -0.40
N SER A 269 -1.33 24.34 -1.59
CA SER A 269 -2.23 25.42 -2.01
C SER A 269 -3.69 25.02 -1.93
N ASN A 270 -4.53 25.85 -1.31
CA ASN A 270 -5.97 25.65 -1.25
C ASN A 270 -6.62 25.60 -2.64
N GLU A 271 -6.14 26.39 -3.59
CA GLU A 271 -6.64 26.38 -4.95
C GLU A 271 -6.35 25.03 -5.65
N MET A 272 -5.13 24.49 -5.48
CA MET A 272 -4.78 23.17 -5.98
C MET A 272 -5.60 22.07 -5.30
N LEU A 273 -5.76 22.10 -3.98
CA LEU A 273 -6.60 21.14 -3.26
C LEU A 273 -8.04 21.13 -3.79
N LYS A 274 -8.58 22.30 -4.13
CA LYS A 274 -9.91 22.43 -4.75
C LYS A 274 -9.91 21.83 -6.17
N LYS A 275 -8.92 22.13 -7.01
CA LYS A 275 -8.77 21.54 -8.36
C LYS A 275 -8.59 20.02 -8.30
N MET A 276 -7.89 19.51 -7.30
CA MET A 276 -7.70 18.09 -7.02
C MET A 276 -8.93 17.41 -6.40
N ASN A 277 -9.99 18.16 -6.07
CA ASN A 277 -11.21 17.68 -5.38
C ASN A 277 -10.90 17.02 -4.02
N ARG A 278 -10.01 17.64 -3.22
CA ARG A 278 -9.61 17.09 -1.92
C ARG A 278 -10.65 17.31 -0.81
N GLY A 279 -11.44 18.38 -0.89
CA GLY A 279 -12.58 18.65 0.04
C GLY A 279 -12.16 19.08 1.45
N TYR A 280 -10.93 19.63 1.61
CA TYR A 280 -10.45 20.28 2.83
C TYR A 280 -9.50 21.43 2.44
N THR A 281 -9.11 22.26 3.43
CA THR A 281 -8.16 23.35 3.28
C THR A 281 -6.87 23.09 4.03
N ILE A 282 -5.83 23.86 3.73
CA ILE A 282 -4.53 23.75 4.42
C ILE A 282 -4.66 24.12 5.91
N GLU A 283 -5.55 25.07 6.25
CA GLU A 283 -5.80 25.46 7.63
C GLU A 283 -6.38 24.26 8.41
N HIS A 284 -7.38 23.57 7.86
CA HIS A 284 -7.92 22.35 8.47
C HIS A 284 -6.89 21.24 8.59
N PHE A 285 -6.04 21.07 7.56
CA PHE A 285 -4.96 20.10 7.61
C PHE A 285 -3.97 20.39 8.74
N LYS A 286 -3.58 21.66 8.91
CA LYS A 286 -2.68 22.11 9.99
C LYS A 286 -3.31 21.94 11.38
N GLU A 287 -4.60 22.23 11.52
CA GLU A 287 -5.34 21.99 12.76
C GLU A 287 -5.30 20.50 13.13
N LEU A 288 -5.58 19.63 12.17
CA LEU A 288 -5.53 18.19 12.36
C LEU A 288 -4.12 17.72 12.77
N VAL A 289 -3.08 18.18 12.08
CA VAL A 289 -1.68 17.85 12.41
C VAL A 289 -1.32 18.34 13.83
N SER A 290 -1.75 19.54 14.21
CA SER A 290 -1.54 20.08 15.55
C SER A 290 -2.18 19.20 16.60
N TYR A 291 -3.43 18.79 16.40
CA TYR A 291 -4.15 17.90 17.31
C TYR A 291 -3.49 16.52 17.41
N VAL A 292 -3.08 15.94 16.28
CA VAL A 292 -2.37 14.66 16.25
C VAL A 292 -1.08 14.73 17.08
N ARG A 293 -0.29 15.80 16.95
CA ARG A 293 0.95 15.99 17.71
C ARG A 293 0.72 16.31 19.17
N GLU A 294 -0.38 16.96 19.51
CA GLU A 294 -0.78 17.17 20.92
C GLU A 294 -1.08 15.84 21.59
N LYS A 295 -1.85 14.96 20.94
CA LYS A 295 -2.23 13.66 21.49
C LYS A 295 -1.12 12.60 21.42
N MET A 296 -0.29 12.68 20.41
CA MET A 296 0.83 11.76 20.16
C MET A 296 2.12 12.55 19.84
N PRO A 297 2.83 13.08 20.83
CA PRO A 297 4.02 13.93 20.60
C PRO A 297 5.17 13.23 19.89
N ASP A 298 5.21 11.89 19.94
CA ASP A 298 6.21 11.03 19.31
C ASP A 298 5.79 10.50 17.93
N ILE A 299 4.66 10.99 17.38
CA ILE A 299 4.15 10.53 16.08
C ILE A 299 5.13 10.84 14.95
N VAL A 300 5.41 9.84 14.15
CA VAL A 300 6.08 9.98 12.85
C VAL A 300 5.01 10.27 11.80
N LEU A 301 5.07 11.44 11.20
CA LEU A 301 4.10 11.91 10.22
C LEU A 301 4.70 11.85 8.82
N THR A 302 4.04 11.12 7.91
CA THR A 302 4.43 11.05 6.50
C THR A 302 3.31 11.51 5.59
N THR A 303 3.66 11.94 4.38
CA THR A 303 2.69 12.48 3.42
C THR A 303 3.06 12.13 1.98
N ASP A 304 2.10 12.35 1.06
CA ASP A 304 2.32 12.38 -0.39
C ASP A 304 2.17 13.81 -0.90
N LEU A 305 2.98 14.18 -1.89
CA LEU A 305 2.93 15.44 -2.60
C LEU A 305 2.99 15.22 -4.11
N ILE A 306 2.14 15.92 -4.84
CA ILE A 306 2.09 15.92 -6.31
C ILE A 306 2.45 17.33 -6.79
N THR A 307 3.49 17.44 -7.62
CA THR A 307 3.86 18.65 -8.33
C THR A 307 3.56 18.56 -9.82
N GLY A 308 3.45 19.69 -10.50
CA GLY A 308 3.14 19.74 -11.93
C GLY A 308 1.72 19.35 -12.26
N PHE A 309 0.80 19.47 -11.30
CA PHE A 309 -0.63 19.29 -11.55
C PHE A 309 -1.15 20.39 -12.49
N PRO A 310 -2.13 20.11 -13.39
CA PRO A 310 -2.64 21.10 -14.33
C PRO A 310 -3.03 22.43 -13.67
N GLY A 311 -2.49 23.53 -14.18
CA GLY A 311 -2.73 24.88 -13.69
C GLY A 311 -2.01 25.24 -12.38
N GLU A 312 -1.01 24.45 -11.95
CA GLU A 312 -0.14 24.81 -10.81
C GLU A 312 0.75 26.00 -11.20
N THR A 313 0.61 27.13 -10.49
CA THR A 313 1.48 28.30 -10.65
C THR A 313 2.76 28.16 -9.81
N GLU A 314 3.71 29.07 -10.02
CA GLU A 314 4.92 29.11 -9.20
C GLU A 314 4.62 29.47 -7.74
N GLU A 315 3.69 30.38 -7.50
CA GLU A 315 3.23 30.79 -6.17
C GLU A 315 2.65 29.59 -5.40
N MET A 316 1.80 28.79 -6.05
CA MET A 316 1.21 27.59 -5.47
C MET A 316 2.27 26.53 -5.13
N HIS A 317 3.29 26.38 -5.99
CA HIS A 317 4.43 25.51 -5.71
C HIS A 317 5.20 26.00 -4.46
N GLN A 318 5.46 27.31 -4.35
CA GLN A 318 6.11 27.90 -3.17
C GLN A 318 5.28 27.72 -1.89
N GLU A 319 3.94 27.77 -1.97
CA GLU A 319 3.06 27.39 -0.84
C GLU A 319 3.30 25.95 -0.36
N THR A 320 3.55 25.02 -1.29
CA THR A 320 3.85 23.63 -0.96
C THR A 320 5.21 23.46 -0.28
N LEU A 321 6.24 24.17 -0.77
CA LEU A 321 7.56 24.20 -0.13
C LEU A 321 7.49 24.81 1.29
N ALA A 322 6.70 25.87 1.46
CA ALA A 322 6.47 26.49 2.77
C ALA A 322 5.77 25.51 3.73
N LEU A 323 4.76 24.79 3.27
CA LEU A 323 4.06 23.76 4.06
C LEU A 323 5.01 22.66 4.53
N LEU A 324 5.91 22.17 3.66
CA LEU A 324 6.92 21.16 4.03
C LEU A 324 7.82 21.65 5.19
N LYS A 325 8.30 22.89 5.10
CA LYS A 325 9.16 23.51 6.12
C LYS A 325 8.42 23.74 7.44
N GLU A 326 7.16 24.12 7.37
CA GLU A 326 6.31 24.41 8.55
C GLU A 326 5.88 23.13 9.26
N VAL A 327 5.29 22.18 8.51
CA VAL A 327 4.77 20.94 9.09
C VAL A 327 5.89 19.99 9.50
N ARG A 328 7.02 20.00 8.77
CA ARG A 328 8.16 19.11 9.03
C ARG A 328 7.73 17.64 9.07
N PHE A 329 7.37 17.10 7.93
CA PHE A 329 7.08 15.69 7.81
C PHE A 329 8.36 14.86 7.99
N ASP A 330 8.23 13.69 8.60
CA ASP A 330 9.34 12.74 8.72
C ASP A 330 9.77 12.13 7.40
N SER A 331 8.83 12.03 6.47
CA SER A 331 9.08 11.71 5.07
C SER A 331 7.93 12.18 4.21
N ALA A 332 8.24 12.71 3.03
CA ALA A 332 7.25 13.02 2.01
C ALA A 332 7.56 12.26 0.72
N TYR A 333 6.59 11.47 0.23
CA TYR A 333 6.70 10.84 -1.07
C TYR A 333 6.28 11.86 -2.14
N THR A 334 7.21 12.27 -2.96
CA THR A 334 7.04 13.33 -3.96
C THR A 334 6.86 12.72 -5.35
N PHE A 335 5.87 13.20 -6.09
CA PHE A 335 5.50 12.69 -7.41
C PHE A 335 5.30 13.82 -8.41
N ILE A 336 5.72 13.61 -9.64
CA ILE A 336 5.24 14.40 -10.78
C ILE A 336 3.84 13.91 -11.13
N TYR A 337 2.91 14.85 -11.37
CA TYR A 337 1.61 14.51 -11.91
C TYR A 337 1.75 13.76 -13.24
N SER A 338 1.12 12.61 -13.34
CA SER A 338 1.06 11.79 -14.54
C SER A 338 -0.41 11.58 -14.94
N PRO A 339 -0.84 11.99 -16.14
CA PRO A 339 -2.20 11.82 -16.58
C PRO A 339 -2.64 10.34 -16.59
N ARG A 340 -3.84 10.06 -16.11
CA ARG A 340 -4.47 8.74 -16.15
C ARG A 340 -5.70 8.78 -17.02
N ASN A 341 -5.77 7.90 -18.00
CA ASN A 341 -6.91 7.83 -18.90
C ASN A 341 -8.22 7.68 -18.10
N GLY A 342 -9.23 8.45 -18.49
CA GLY A 342 -10.54 8.42 -17.84
C GLY A 342 -10.67 9.32 -16.61
N THR A 343 -9.58 9.85 -16.05
CA THR A 343 -9.64 10.81 -14.93
C THR A 343 -9.97 12.23 -15.39
N PRO A 344 -10.63 13.05 -14.56
CA PRO A 344 -10.90 14.45 -14.88
C PRO A 344 -9.64 15.26 -15.16
N ALA A 345 -8.57 15.09 -14.37
CA ALA A 345 -7.32 15.84 -14.50
C ALA A 345 -6.59 15.55 -15.83
N ALA A 346 -6.74 14.37 -16.40
CA ALA A 346 -6.15 14.04 -17.71
C ALA A 346 -6.78 14.85 -18.87
N ARG A 347 -7.97 15.42 -18.67
CA ARG A 347 -8.69 16.22 -19.65
C ARG A 347 -8.51 17.73 -19.48
N MET A 348 -7.80 18.17 -18.43
CA MET A 348 -7.49 19.57 -18.20
C MET A 348 -6.48 20.04 -19.26
N THR A 349 -6.66 21.26 -19.78
CA THR A 349 -5.88 21.81 -20.89
C THR A 349 -4.63 22.56 -20.45
N ASP A 350 -4.59 22.98 -19.18
CA ASP A 350 -3.51 23.75 -18.54
C ASP A 350 -2.39 22.86 -17.99
N GLN A 351 -1.97 21.86 -18.78
CA GLN A 351 -0.88 20.94 -18.43
C GLN A 351 0.45 21.69 -18.28
N ILE A 352 1.24 21.29 -17.30
CA ILE A 352 2.57 21.85 -17.04
C ILE A 352 3.60 21.11 -17.89
N ASP A 353 4.57 21.85 -18.44
CA ASP A 353 5.68 21.26 -19.19
C ASP A 353 6.61 20.40 -18.31
N GLU A 354 7.31 19.46 -18.95
CA GLU A 354 8.13 18.47 -18.24
C GLU A 354 9.35 19.11 -17.55
N GLU A 355 9.93 20.17 -18.11
CA GLU A 355 11.08 20.86 -17.50
C GLU A 355 10.67 21.50 -16.16
N THR A 356 9.55 22.23 -16.15
CA THR A 356 8.98 22.81 -14.94
C THR A 356 8.62 21.75 -13.90
N LYS A 357 8.00 20.63 -14.31
CA LYS A 357 7.68 19.53 -13.40
C LYS A 357 8.91 18.94 -12.75
N HIS A 358 9.98 18.67 -13.50
CA HIS A 358 11.22 18.10 -12.97
C HIS A 358 11.94 19.07 -12.02
N ARG A 359 12.00 20.36 -12.37
CA ARG A 359 12.57 21.38 -11.47
C ARG A 359 11.83 21.44 -10.14
N ARG A 360 10.50 21.54 -10.19
CA ARG A 360 9.66 21.58 -8.98
C ARG A 360 9.78 20.31 -8.14
N LEU A 361 9.85 19.13 -8.79
CA LEU A 361 10.09 17.89 -8.08
C LEU A 361 11.41 17.92 -7.32
N GLN A 362 12.49 18.40 -7.97
CA GLN A 362 13.80 18.49 -7.34
C GLN A 362 13.78 19.42 -6.13
N GLU A 363 13.13 20.58 -6.24
CA GLU A 363 12.98 21.53 -5.13
C GLU A 363 12.21 20.92 -3.95
N LEU A 364 11.13 20.15 -4.20
CA LEU A 364 10.42 19.41 -3.15
C LEU A 364 11.30 18.37 -2.49
N MET A 365 12.07 17.61 -3.26
CA MET A 365 12.98 16.58 -2.75
C MET A 365 14.11 17.19 -1.91
N ASP A 366 14.65 18.33 -2.30
CA ASP A 366 15.73 19.01 -1.57
C ASP A 366 15.23 19.45 -0.19
N VAL A 367 14.07 20.10 -0.12
CA VAL A 367 13.45 20.53 1.15
C VAL A 367 13.08 19.32 2.03
N GLU A 368 12.50 18.28 1.43
CA GLU A 368 12.12 17.06 2.15
C GLU A 368 13.35 16.37 2.75
N ASN A 369 14.43 16.21 1.96
CA ASN A 369 15.68 15.60 2.41
C ASN A 369 16.30 16.35 3.58
N GLU A 370 16.31 17.70 3.56
CA GLU A 370 16.80 18.53 4.64
C GLU A 370 15.99 18.31 5.93
N VAL A 371 14.66 18.32 5.81
CA VAL A 371 13.76 18.12 6.95
C VAL A 371 13.91 16.71 7.53
N SER A 372 13.81 15.66 6.69
CA SER A 372 13.96 14.26 7.12
C SER A 372 15.30 14.00 7.78
N PHE A 373 16.38 14.53 7.21
CA PHE A 373 17.72 14.41 7.80
C PHE A 373 17.79 15.04 9.19
N SER A 374 17.27 16.26 9.35
CA SER A 374 17.31 16.96 10.65
C SER A 374 16.48 16.23 11.71
N LEU A 375 15.32 15.65 11.35
CA LEU A 375 14.49 14.87 12.26
C LEU A 375 15.16 13.55 12.65
N ASN A 376 15.81 12.88 11.72
CA ASN A 376 16.55 11.64 11.99
C ASN A 376 17.80 11.89 12.86
N GLN A 377 18.52 13.01 12.64
CA GLN A 377 19.63 13.42 13.52
C GLN A 377 19.15 13.67 14.96
N ALA A 378 17.96 14.25 15.15
CA ALA A 378 17.39 14.47 16.48
C ALA A 378 17.05 13.17 17.22
N MET A 379 17.11 12.01 16.56
CA MET A 379 16.94 10.68 17.17
C MET A 379 18.26 10.09 17.68
N GLU A 380 19.40 10.66 17.33
CA GLU A 380 20.72 10.18 17.78
C GLU A 380 20.82 10.17 19.32
N GLY A 381 21.45 9.14 19.84
CA GLY A 381 21.61 8.91 21.27
C GLY A 381 20.38 8.34 21.99
N LYS A 382 19.21 8.32 21.36
CA LYS A 382 17.97 7.79 21.94
C LYS A 382 17.83 6.30 21.64
N THR A 383 17.09 5.59 22.50
CA THR A 383 16.77 4.17 22.37
C THR A 383 15.31 3.99 22.02
N TYR A 384 15.04 3.04 21.12
CA TYR A 384 13.69 2.75 20.62
C TYR A 384 13.44 1.24 20.58
N PRO A 385 12.23 0.80 20.96
CA PRO A 385 11.81 -0.58 20.73
C PRO A 385 11.62 -0.82 19.22
N ILE A 386 12.22 -1.89 18.72
CA ILE A 386 12.10 -2.33 17.34
C ILE A 386 11.57 -3.76 17.26
N ILE A 387 10.83 -4.07 16.20
CA ILE A 387 10.59 -5.46 15.80
C ILE A 387 11.60 -5.79 14.71
N VAL A 388 12.36 -6.86 14.91
CA VAL A 388 13.39 -7.32 13.97
C VAL A 388 12.72 -7.91 12.72
N GLU A 389 13.07 -7.39 11.55
CA GLU A 389 12.52 -7.86 10.26
C GLU A 389 13.48 -8.81 9.52
N GLY A 390 14.78 -8.77 9.81
CA GLY A 390 15.74 -9.72 9.26
C GLY A 390 17.05 -9.10 8.76
N PRO A 391 17.80 -9.84 7.92
CA PRO A 391 19.05 -9.37 7.35
C PRO A 391 18.82 -8.25 6.34
N SER A 392 19.70 -7.27 6.32
CA SER A 392 19.76 -6.23 5.30
C SER A 392 20.51 -6.74 4.05
N LYS A 393 20.66 -5.86 3.03
CA LYS A 393 21.52 -6.15 1.87
C LYS A 393 23.00 -6.09 2.19
N GLN A 394 23.39 -5.55 3.35
CA GLN A 394 24.77 -5.48 3.80
C GLN A 394 25.09 -6.73 4.62
N GLU A 395 26.28 -7.30 4.39
CA GLU A 395 26.73 -8.48 5.13
C GLU A 395 26.81 -8.20 6.64
N ASN A 396 26.32 -9.15 7.46
CA ASN A 396 26.29 -9.05 8.92
C ASN A 396 25.55 -7.83 9.49
N VAL A 397 24.66 -7.20 8.71
CA VAL A 397 23.79 -6.10 9.16
C VAL A 397 22.34 -6.54 9.07
N TRP A 398 21.66 -6.42 10.18
CA TRP A 398 20.21 -6.66 10.28
C TRP A 398 19.46 -5.35 10.44
N TYR A 399 18.15 -5.41 10.36
CA TYR A 399 17.30 -4.25 10.59
C TYR A 399 16.02 -4.62 11.31
N GLY A 400 15.47 -3.61 11.97
CA GLY A 400 14.14 -3.64 12.57
C GLY A 400 13.47 -2.28 12.42
N ARG A 401 12.17 -2.25 12.69
CA ARG A 401 11.40 -1.01 12.61
C ARG A 401 10.86 -0.60 13.97
N THR A 402 10.99 0.70 14.24
CA THR A 402 10.37 1.36 15.38
C THR A 402 8.83 1.38 15.23
N SER A 403 8.12 1.74 16.30
CA SER A 403 6.68 2.04 16.21
C SER A 403 6.38 3.13 15.17
N GLY A 404 7.23 4.16 15.06
CA GLY A 404 7.15 5.21 14.04
C GLY A 404 7.55 4.77 12.62
N ASN A 405 7.71 3.50 12.35
CA ASN A 405 8.11 2.94 11.04
C ASN A 405 9.51 3.33 10.55
N LYS A 406 10.34 3.92 11.41
CA LYS A 406 11.74 4.23 11.10
C LYS A 406 12.56 2.96 11.12
N MET A 407 13.33 2.70 10.07
CA MET A 407 14.23 1.56 9.97
C MET A 407 15.53 1.85 10.73
N ILE A 408 15.93 0.95 11.61
CA ILE A 408 17.22 0.98 12.29
C ILE A 408 18.05 -0.21 11.79
N LEU A 409 19.20 0.06 11.19
CA LEU A 409 20.21 -0.91 10.84
C LEU A 409 21.13 -1.14 12.03
N PHE A 410 21.43 -2.39 12.34
CA PHE A 410 22.34 -2.76 13.43
C PHE A 410 23.19 -3.97 13.07
N PRO A 411 24.41 -4.13 13.62
CA PRO A 411 25.21 -5.32 13.43
C PRO A 411 24.48 -6.56 13.98
N TYR A 412 24.53 -7.66 13.24
CA TYR A 412 23.94 -8.91 13.70
C TYR A 412 24.56 -9.35 15.03
N GLN A 413 23.73 -9.84 15.94
CA GLN A 413 24.12 -10.45 17.20
C GLN A 413 23.59 -11.88 17.25
N GLU A 414 24.43 -12.79 17.72
CA GLU A 414 24.07 -14.22 17.85
C GLU A 414 22.84 -14.39 18.75
N GLY A 415 21.88 -15.19 18.30
CA GLY A 415 20.64 -15.45 18.99
C GLY A 415 19.46 -14.54 18.60
N VAL A 416 19.71 -13.44 17.88
CA VAL A 416 18.64 -12.55 17.37
C VAL A 416 17.87 -13.23 16.25
N LYS A 417 16.54 -13.18 16.32
CA LYS A 417 15.62 -13.79 15.35
C LYS A 417 14.68 -12.76 14.76
N VAL A 418 14.18 -13.05 13.58
CA VAL A 418 13.08 -12.32 12.95
C VAL A 418 11.85 -12.41 13.87
N GLY A 419 11.23 -11.26 14.16
CA GLY A 419 10.09 -11.15 15.08
C GLY A 419 10.45 -10.83 16.52
N ASP A 420 11.73 -10.81 16.88
CA ASP A 420 12.13 -10.38 18.23
C ASP A 420 11.82 -8.89 18.41
N THR A 421 11.29 -8.55 19.57
CA THR A 421 11.12 -7.16 20.03
C THR A 421 12.30 -6.80 20.91
N LEU A 422 13.17 -5.91 20.42
CA LEU A 422 14.43 -5.55 21.06
C LEU A 422 14.57 -4.02 21.15
N GLU A 423 15.43 -3.57 22.06
CA GLU A 423 15.78 -2.15 22.19
C GLU A 423 17.01 -1.84 21.31
N ALA A 424 16.89 -0.78 20.49
CA ALA A 424 17.98 -0.33 19.63
C ALA A 424 18.29 1.15 19.91
N LYS A 425 19.56 1.44 20.19
CA LYS A 425 20.06 2.80 20.37
C LYS A 425 20.51 3.35 19.01
N VAL A 426 19.97 4.50 18.62
CA VAL A 426 20.38 5.21 17.41
C VAL A 426 21.75 5.87 17.63
N GLU A 427 22.69 5.60 16.75
CA GLU A 427 24.03 6.19 16.75
C GLU A 427 24.20 7.23 15.65
N VAL A 428 23.60 7.02 14.48
CA VAL A 428 23.66 7.92 13.32
C VAL A 428 22.30 8.01 12.63
N GLY A 429 21.79 9.24 12.49
CA GLY A 429 20.61 9.57 11.71
C GLY A 429 20.99 9.96 10.28
N GLN A 430 20.63 9.15 9.29
CA GLN A 430 20.74 9.47 7.86
C GLN A 430 19.38 9.90 7.31
N THR A 431 19.33 10.49 6.15
CA THR A 431 18.06 10.97 5.53
C THR A 431 16.99 9.88 5.48
N TRP A 432 17.34 8.66 5.09
CA TRP A 432 16.39 7.57 4.81
C TRP A 432 16.42 6.41 5.81
N VAL A 433 17.45 6.33 6.63
CA VAL A 433 17.67 5.19 7.51
C VAL A 433 18.45 5.63 8.75
N LEU A 434 18.21 4.95 9.85
CA LEU A 434 18.98 5.11 11.09
C LEU A 434 20.00 3.96 11.19
N LYS A 435 21.16 4.25 11.77
CA LYS A 435 22.13 3.22 12.17
C LYS A 435 22.24 3.22 13.68
N GLY A 436 22.37 2.05 14.26
CA GLY A 436 22.44 1.90 15.70
C GLY A 436 22.99 0.56 16.13
N LYS A 437 22.78 0.24 17.39
CA LYS A 437 23.13 -1.04 17.99
C LYS A 437 22.04 -1.48 18.95
N LEU A 438 21.94 -2.78 19.18
CA LEU A 438 21.08 -3.33 20.23
C LEU A 438 21.66 -3.01 21.61
N VAL A 439 20.78 -2.85 22.60
CA VAL A 439 21.13 -2.44 23.98
C VAL A 439 20.74 -3.53 24.96
#